data_3462977880ebb353962ab49ed142fca9
#
_entry.id   3462977880ebb353962ab49ed142fca9
#
_cell.length_a   1.000
_cell.length_b   1.000
_cell.length_c   1.000
_cell.angle_alpha   90.00
_cell.angle_beta   90.00
_cell.angle_gamma   90.00
#
_symmetry.space_group_name_H-M   'P 1'
#
loop_
_entity.id
_entity.type
_entity.pdbx_description
1 polymer ?
#
loop_
_entity_poly.entity_id
_entity_poly.type
_entity_poly.pdbx_seq_one_letter_code
_entity_poly.pdbx_strand_id
1 'polypeptide(L)'
;MHHLSTIAVRVRQSRWSFSILTGVCALAAIIISFLMGRNQSLWFDEQYSLLICSKPVRQMLALTAVDAHPPLYYLLLKTWMTLVGGNVAMLRLLNCIFLGATVGIMALLVRSLYGRRVAVACLPLLLCGGFILRYGYELRMYSLAMLLVVFGTYALLRATGSIPAHTQSSTASDTTESLSHHHIHGWHAVYALTVALGMYTLYLTALVWITHVLWLFICSWKDSHESTVVSRLRKLSAFRWIPIYFVSIILYLPWIPSLFGQMGHPVLPPVRRSMNMTGLANAFD
;
A
#
# COMPACT_ATOMS: atom_id res chain seq x y z
N MET A 1 13.54 -32.06 30.25
CA MET A 1 14.15 -31.40 29.08
C MET A 1 13.47 -31.74 27.72
N HIS A 2 13.02 -32.97 27.48
CA HIS A 2 12.36 -33.38 26.23
C HIS A 2 11.04 -32.61 25.89
N HIS A 3 10.26 -32.23 26.89
CA HIS A 3 8.96 -31.54 26.65
C HIS A 3 9.12 -30.12 26.09
N LEU A 4 10.17 -29.41 26.49
CA LEU A 4 10.43 -28.02 26.01
C LEU A 4 10.96 -28.04 24.57
N SER A 5 11.76 -29.02 24.18
CA SER A 5 12.25 -29.19 22.81
C SER A 5 11.11 -29.50 21.84
N THR A 6 10.16 -30.34 22.24
CA THR A 6 8.99 -30.71 21.42
C THR A 6 8.06 -29.53 21.20
N ILE A 7 7.85 -28.66 22.22
CA ILE A 7 7.03 -27.44 22.11
C ILE A 7 7.71 -26.42 21.18
N ALA A 8 9.02 -26.21 21.34
CA ALA A 8 9.79 -25.30 20.50
C ALA A 8 9.79 -25.72 19.02
N VAL A 9 9.95 -27.03 18.74
CA VAL A 9 9.87 -27.59 17.38
C VAL A 9 8.46 -27.42 16.80
N ARG A 10 7.39 -27.69 17.57
CA ARG A 10 6.00 -27.54 17.12
C ARG A 10 5.63 -26.08 16.86
N VAL A 11 6.10 -25.14 17.68
CA VAL A 11 5.90 -23.70 17.47
C VAL A 11 6.67 -23.22 16.23
N ARG A 12 7.90 -23.68 16.02
CA ARG A 12 8.71 -23.38 14.83
C ARG A 12 8.04 -23.92 13.56
N GLN A 13 7.61 -25.17 13.56
CA GLN A 13 6.94 -25.83 12.44
C GLN A 13 5.60 -25.13 12.10
N SER A 14 4.87 -24.66 13.12
CA SER A 14 3.65 -23.85 12.96
C SER A 14 3.90 -22.51 12.28
N ARG A 15 5.05 -21.88 12.52
CA ARG A 15 5.40 -20.58 11.87
C ARG A 15 5.71 -20.77 10.39
N TRP A 16 6.53 -21.72 10.04
CA TRP A 16 6.89 -22.03 8.65
C TRP A 16 5.66 -22.38 7.81
N SER A 17 4.76 -23.20 8.34
CA SER A 17 3.55 -23.60 7.60
C SER A 17 2.61 -22.43 7.30
N PHE A 18 2.50 -21.40 8.17
CA PHE A 18 1.71 -20.21 7.87
C PHE A 18 2.38 -19.34 6.78
N SER A 19 3.69 -19.14 6.88
CA SER A 19 4.41 -18.32 5.89
C SER A 19 4.39 -18.97 4.51
N ILE A 20 4.56 -20.29 4.44
CA ILE A 20 4.44 -21.05 3.18
C ILE A 20 3.02 -20.91 2.60
N LEU A 21 1.98 -21.13 3.42
CA LEU A 21 0.59 -21.01 2.98
C LEU A 21 0.29 -19.60 2.47
N THR A 22 0.73 -18.58 3.20
CA THR A 22 0.55 -17.17 2.78
C THR A 22 1.29 -16.91 1.45
N GLY A 23 2.51 -17.41 1.30
CA GLY A 23 3.27 -17.29 0.05
C GLY A 23 2.59 -17.98 -1.13
N VAL A 24 2.05 -19.19 -0.90
CA VAL A 24 1.28 -19.93 -1.91
C VAL A 24 0.02 -19.17 -2.30
N CYS A 25 -0.71 -18.61 -1.35
CA CYS A 25 -1.89 -17.80 -1.64
C CYS A 25 -1.55 -16.49 -2.37
N ALA A 26 -0.46 -15.82 -1.99
CA ALA A 26 0.02 -14.64 -2.70
C ALA A 26 0.40 -14.97 -4.15
N LEU A 27 1.11 -16.08 -4.37
CA LEU A 27 1.46 -16.55 -5.70
C LEU A 27 0.21 -16.97 -6.50
N ALA A 28 -0.74 -17.64 -5.87
CA ALA A 28 -2.02 -17.98 -6.50
C ALA A 28 -2.79 -16.72 -6.95
N ALA A 29 -2.83 -15.67 -6.11
CA ALA A 29 -3.44 -14.39 -6.48
C ALA A 29 -2.77 -13.78 -7.72
N ILE A 30 -1.43 -13.79 -7.79
CA ILE A 30 -0.67 -13.34 -8.96
C ILE A 30 -1.07 -14.14 -10.20
N ILE A 31 -1.01 -15.47 -10.11
CA ILE A 31 -1.28 -16.38 -11.25
C ILE A 31 -2.72 -16.23 -11.72
N ILE A 32 -3.70 -16.27 -10.82
CA ILE A 32 -5.12 -16.19 -11.19
C ILE A 32 -5.41 -14.84 -11.85
N SER A 33 -4.98 -13.74 -11.22
CA SER A 33 -5.16 -12.39 -11.76
C SER A 33 -4.48 -12.23 -13.13
N PHE A 34 -3.27 -12.74 -13.28
CA PHE A 34 -2.54 -12.72 -14.54
C PHE A 34 -3.26 -13.52 -15.63
N LEU A 35 -3.72 -14.74 -15.34
CA LEU A 35 -4.45 -15.57 -16.30
C LEU A 35 -5.77 -14.94 -16.71
N MET A 36 -6.47 -14.26 -15.79
CA MET A 36 -7.69 -13.51 -16.10
C MET A 36 -7.41 -12.31 -17.02
N GLY A 37 -6.29 -11.62 -16.80
CA GLY A 37 -5.96 -10.39 -17.53
C GLY A 37 -5.21 -10.57 -18.83
N ARG A 38 -4.42 -11.63 -19.01
CA ARG A 38 -3.44 -11.77 -20.11
C ARG A 38 -4.01 -11.65 -21.53
N ASN A 39 -5.25 -12.08 -21.73
CA ASN A 39 -5.92 -12.08 -23.03
C ASN A 39 -7.03 -11.02 -23.15
N GLN A 40 -7.19 -10.16 -22.13
CA GLN A 40 -8.18 -9.09 -22.18
C GLN A 40 -7.70 -7.95 -23.08
N SER A 41 -8.60 -7.40 -23.89
CA SER A 41 -8.33 -6.16 -24.61
C SER A 41 -8.03 -5.01 -23.66
N LEU A 42 -7.24 -4.06 -24.13
CA LEU A 42 -7.02 -2.81 -23.39
C LEU A 42 -8.29 -1.96 -23.43
N TRP A 43 -8.78 -1.54 -22.28
CA TRP A 43 -9.84 -0.56 -22.25
C TRP A 43 -9.26 0.87 -22.17
N PHE A 44 -10.12 1.88 -22.32
CA PHE A 44 -9.72 3.26 -22.52
C PHE A 44 -8.69 3.78 -21.53
N ASP A 45 -8.89 3.54 -20.22
CA ASP A 45 -8.00 4.06 -19.19
C ASP A 45 -6.63 3.34 -19.15
N GLU A 46 -6.57 2.07 -19.55
CA GLU A 46 -5.30 1.35 -19.69
C GLU A 46 -4.50 1.89 -20.89
N GLN A 47 -5.17 2.14 -22.04
CA GLN A 47 -4.54 2.77 -23.19
C GLN A 47 -4.01 4.15 -22.87
N TYR A 48 -4.78 4.95 -22.12
CA TYR A 48 -4.33 6.24 -21.64
C TYR A 48 -3.09 6.14 -20.75
N SER A 49 -3.05 5.15 -19.85
CA SER A 49 -1.86 4.91 -19.00
C SER A 49 -0.61 4.58 -19.84
N LEU A 50 -0.76 3.74 -20.86
CA LEU A 50 0.35 3.39 -21.76
C LEU A 50 0.78 4.58 -22.61
N LEU A 51 -0.16 5.37 -23.12
CA LEU A 51 0.15 6.59 -23.88
C LEU A 51 0.96 7.60 -23.05
N ILE A 52 0.58 7.83 -21.79
CA ILE A 52 1.35 8.69 -20.88
C ILE A 52 2.74 8.10 -20.66
N CYS A 53 2.85 6.80 -20.39
CA CYS A 53 4.13 6.13 -20.14
C CYS A 53 5.03 6.07 -21.37
N SER A 54 4.51 6.17 -22.60
CA SER A 54 5.34 6.22 -23.82
C SER A 54 6.13 7.53 -23.95
N LYS A 55 5.68 8.63 -23.31
CA LYS A 55 6.31 9.94 -23.39
C LYS A 55 7.60 10.02 -22.55
N PRO A 56 8.56 10.92 -22.89
CA PRO A 56 9.69 11.21 -22.01
C PRO A 56 9.24 11.59 -20.61
N VAL A 57 10.03 11.24 -19.57
CA VAL A 57 9.65 11.43 -18.14
C VAL A 57 9.18 12.85 -17.85
N ARG A 58 9.85 13.87 -18.40
CA ARG A 58 9.46 15.27 -18.20
C ARG A 58 8.07 15.57 -18.76
N GLN A 59 7.75 15.07 -19.97
CA GLN A 59 6.43 15.25 -20.57
C GLN A 59 5.37 14.44 -19.82
N MET A 60 5.69 13.21 -19.40
CA MET A 60 4.81 12.38 -18.59
C MET A 60 4.44 13.09 -17.28
N LEU A 61 5.41 13.66 -16.56
CA LEU A 61 5.15 14.42 -15.34
C LEU A 61 4.30 15.68 -15.59
N ALA A 62 4.56 16.39 -16.70
CA ALA A 62 3.76 17.56 -17.08
C ALA A 62 2.30 17.17 -17.41
N LEU A 63 2.08 16.05 -18.09
CA LEU A 63 0.75 15.52 -18.38
C LEU A 63 0.02 15.07 -17.12
N THR A 64 0.70 14.35 -16.23
CA THR A 64 0.10 13.93 -14.95
C THR A 64 -0.19 15.10 -14.01
N ALA A 65 0.56 16.21 -14.12
CA ALA A 65 0.32 17.41 -13.32
C ALA A 65 -1.00 18.14 -13.69
N VAL A 66 -1.50 17.95 -14.91
CA VAL A 66 -2.81 18.48 -15.35
C VAL A 66 -3.91 17.42 -15.43
N ASP A 67 -3.57 16.14 -15.21
CA ASP A 67 -4.51 15.03 -15.14
C ASP A 67 -5.04 14.86 -13.70
N ALA A 68 -6.08 14.04 -13.54
CA ALA A 68 -6.68 13.74 -12.23
C ALA A 68 -5.86 12.78 -11.35
N HIS A 69 -4.72 12.26 -11.84
CA HIS A 69 -3.99 11.20 -11.16
C HIS A 69 -2.53 11.56 -10.88
N PRO A 70 -2.02 11.26 -9.66
CA PRO A 70 -0.62 11.48 -9.29
C PRO A 70 0.37 10.61 -10.07
N PRO A 71 1.67 10.95 -10.11
CA PRO A 71 2.63 10.39 -11.05
C PRO A 71 3.27 9.07 -10.67
N LEU A 72 3.20 8.61 -9.40
CA LEU A 72 4.02 7.49 -8.91
C LEU A 72 3.76 6.20 -9.68
N TYR A 73 2.49 5.87 -9.91
CA TYR A 73 2.15 4.65 -10.66
C TYR A 73 2.71 4.68 -12.08
N TYR A 74 2.59 5.80 -12.78
CA TYR A 74 3.10 5.96 -14.15
C TYR A 74 4.64 5.86 -14.20
N LEU A 75 5.34 6.38 -13.20
CA LEU A 75 6.79 6.22 -13.08
C LEU A 75 7.19 4.75 -12.92
N LEU A 76 6.49 4.02 -12.05
CA LEU A 76 6.73 2.58 -11.85
C LEU A 76 6.39 1.78 -13.11
N LEU A 77 5.26 2.05 -13.74
CA LEU A 77 4.86 1.39 -14.97
C LEU A 77 5.87 1.67 -16.11
N LYS A 78 6.29 2.91 -16.27
CA LYS A 78 7.32 3.28 -17.26
C LYS A 78 8.64 2.53 -17.02
N THR A 79 9.10 2.48 -15.77
CA THR A 79 10.30 1.71 -15.41
C THR A 79 10.11 0.23 -15.72
N TRP A 80 8.94 -0.33 -15.42
CA TRP A 80 8.62 -1.71 -15.74
C TRP A 80 8.61 -1.97 -17.24
N MET A 81 8.06 -1.04 -18.05
CA MET A 81 8.08 -1.09 -19.53
C MET A 81 9.51 -1.19 -20.09
N THR A 82 10.48 -0.50 -19.49
CA THR A 82 11.89 -0.59 -19.95
C THR A 82 12.50 -1.97 -19.67
N LEU A 83 11.98 -2.71 -18.70
CA LEU A 83 12.48 -4.05 -18.32
C LEU A 83 11.83 -5.18 -19.13
N VAL A 84 10.53 -5.09 -19.39
CA VAL A 84 9.75 -6.21 -19.97
C VAL A 84 9.28 -5.93 -21.42
N GLY A 85 9.52 -4.71 -21.93
CA GLY A 85 9.05 -4.29 -23.25
C GLY A 85 7.56 -3.92 -23.28
N GLY A 86 6.99 -3.85 -24.49
CA GLY A 86 5.61 -3.40 -24.75
C GLY A 86 4.53 -4.50 -24.66
N ASN A 87 4.87 -5.73 -24.29
CA ASN A 87 3.86 -6.80 -24.20
C ASN A 87 2.87 -6.54 -23.08
N VAL A 88 1.60 -6.34 -23.42
CA VAL A 88 0.52 -5.95 -22.48
C VAL A 88 0.37 -6.95 -21.34
N ALA A 89 0.47 -8.26 -21.59
CA ALA A 89 0.37 -9.26 -20.55
C ALA A 89 1.51 -9.11 -19.53
N MET A 90 2.75 -8.86 -19.99
CA MET A 90 3.90 -8.63 -19.12
C MET A 90 3.78 -7.31 -18.36
N LEU A 91 3.18 -6.29 -18.95
CA LEU A 91 2.92 -5.03 -18.25
C LEU A 91 1.91 -5.23 -17.11
N ARG A 92 0.85 -6.00 -17.33
CA ARG A 92 -0.15 -6.34 -16.30
C ARG A 92 0.43 -7.14 -15.12
N LEU A 93 1.52 -7.89 -15.35
CA LEU A 93 2.18 -8.64 -14.30
C LEU A 93 2.65 -7.76 -13.14
N LEU A 94 3.06 -6.50 -13.40
CA LEU A 94 3.41 -5.54 -12.34
C LEU A 94 2.27 -5.39 -11.32
N ASN A 95 1.05 -5.19 -11.81
CA ASN A 95 -0.13 -5.02 -10.96
C ASN A 95 -0.51 -6.32 -10.24
N CYS A 96 -0.34 -7.47 -10.90
CA CYS A 96 -0.52 -8.77 -10.26
C CYS A 96 0.48 -8.98 -9.10
N ILE A 97 1.71 -8.52 -9.25
CA ILE A 97 2.72 -8.57 -8.17
C ILE A 97 2.29 -7.69 -6.99
N PHE A 98 1.78 -6.47 -7.24
CA PHE A 98 1.25 -5.62 -6.18
C PHE A 98 0.06 -6.29 -5.46
N LEU A 99 -0.83 -6.96 -6.20
CA LEU A 99 -1.92 -7.73 -5.60
C LEU A 99 -1.40 -8.87 -4.71
N GLY A 100 -0.44 -9.67 -5.19
CA GLY A 100 0.16 -10.75 -4.40
C GLY A 100 0.80 -10.23 -3.11
N ALA A 101 1.53 -9.12 -3.19
CA ALA A 101 2.09 -8.45 -2.01
C ALA A 101 0.99 -7.98 -1.04
N THR A 102 -0.11 -7.43 -1.57
CA THR A 102 -1.28 -7.04 -0.78
C THR A 102 -1.87 -8.22 -0.01
N VAL A 103 -2.08 -9.37 -0.68
CA VAL A 103 -2.56 -10.61 -0.04
C VAL A 103 -1.62 -11.06 1.07
N GLY A 104 -0.31 -11.03 0.82
CA GLY A 104 0.70 -11.40 1.81
C GLY A 104 0.66 -10.51 3.05
N ILE A 105 0.65 -9.19 2.86
CA ILE A 105 0.62 -8.23 3.98
C ILE A 105 -0.72 -8.27 4.71
N MET A 106 -1.85 -8.42 4.00
CA MET A 106 -3.16 -8.58 4.61
C MET A 106 -3.21 -9.83 5.50
N ALA A 107 -2.66 -10.96 5.06
CA ALA A 107 -2.59 -12.16 5.88
C ALA A 107 -1.75 -11.94 7.16
N LEU A 108 -0.64 -11.21 7.06
CA LEU A 108 0.18 -10.83 8.21
C LEU A 108 -0.57 -9.90 9.15
N LEU A 109 -1.29 -8.92 8.62
CA LEU A 109 -2.10 -7.97 9.37
C LEU A 109 -3.21 -8.70 10.16
N VAL A 110 -4.00 -9.52 9.48
CA VAL A 110 -5.09 -10.29 10.12
C VAL A 110 -4.54 -11.26 11.16
N ARG A 111 -3.42 -11.93 10.87
CA ARG A 111 -2.76 -12.80 11.84
C ARG A 111 -2.32 -12.05 13.09
N SER A 112 -1.82 -10.84 12.93
CA SER A 112 -1.31 -10.03 14.04
C SER A 112 -2.44 -9.51 14.94
N LEU A 113 -3.62 -9.26 14.38
CA LEU A 113 -4.78 -8.74 15.10
C LEU A 113 -5.66 -9.86 15.69
N TYR A 114 -5.91 -10.91 14.92
CA TYR A 114 -6.94 -11.92 15.24
C TYR A 114 -6.37 -13.34 15.36
N GLY A 115 -5.08 -13.48 15.17
CA GLY A 115 -4.41 -14.76 15.26
C GLY A 115 -4.45 -15.59 13.97
N ARG A 116 -3.71 -16.72 14.01
CA ARG A 116 -3.46 -17.57 12.83
C ARG A 116 -4.73 -18.18 12.23
N ARG A 117 -5.66 -18.64 13.08
CA ARG A 117 -6.87 -19.37 12.62
C ARG A 117 -7.73 -18.44 11.74
N VAL A 118 -7.95 -17.21 12.20
CA VAL A 118 -8.72 -16.21 11.46
C VAL A 118 -7.99 -15.81 10.17
N ALA A 119 -6.68 -15.60 10.24
CA ALA A 119 -5.90 -15.25 9.05
C ALA A 119 -5.99 -16.33 7.95
N VAL A 120 -5.91 -17.61 8.32
CA VAL A 120 -6.06 -18.72 7.37
C VAL A 120 -7.46 -18.77 6.78
N ALA A 121 -8.50 -18.55 7.60
CA ALA A 121 -9.88 -18.53 7.13
C ALA A 121 -10.20 -17.36 6.17
N CYS A 122 -9.47 -16.23 6.29
CA CYS A 122 -9.62 -15.08 5.40
C CYS A 122 -8.92 -15.25 4.04
N LEU A 123 -7.92 -16.13 3.91
CA LEU A 123 -7.18 -16.31 2.65
C LEU A 123 -8.09 -16.69 1.44
N PRO A 124 -9.02 -17.63 1.54
CA PRO A 124 -9.93 -17.95 0.44
C PRO A 124 -10.77 -16.74 0.00
N LEU A 125 -11.21 -15.88 0.92
CA LEU A 125 -12.00 -14.69 0.59
C LEU A 125 -11.20 -13.71 -0.29
N LEU A 126 -9.88 -13.58 -0.04
CA LEU A 126 -9.00 -12.74 -0.85
C LEU A 126 -8.80 -13.32 -2.26
N LEU A 127 -8.81 -14.64 -2.40
CA LEU A 127 -8.63 -15.33 -3.68
C LEU A 127 -9.94 -15.45 -4.49
N CYS A 128 -11.09 -15.50 -3.81
CA CYS A 128 -12.40 -15.61 -4.45
C CYS A 128 -13.02 -14.24 -4.78
N GLY A 129 -12.43 -13.15 -4.34
CA GLY A 129 -12.89 -11.79 -4.60
C GLY A 129 -12.66 -11.38 -6.06
N GLY A 130 -13.59 -11.70 -6.98
CA GLY A 130 -13.45 -11.41 -8.41
C GLY A 130 -13.14 -9.93 -8.70
N PHE A 131 -13.67 -9.01 -7.89
CA PHE A 131 -13.38 -7.58 -7.99
C PHE A 131 -11.90 -7.26 -7.65
N ILE A 132 -11.37 -7.87 -6.59
CA ILE A 132 -9.97 -7.71 -6.16
C ILE A 132 -9.03 -8.26 -7.24
N LEU A 133 -9.33 -9.44 -7.79
CA LEU A 133 -8.54 -10.07 -8.84
C LEU A 133 -8.58 -9.27 -10.15
N ARG A 134 -9.73 -8.67 -10.49
CA ARG A 134 -9.86 -7.81 -11.67
C ARG A 134 -8.99 -6.56 -11.56
N TYR A 135 -9.08 -5.81 -10.47
CA TYR A 135 -8.22 -4.63 -10.26
C TYR A 135 -6.75 -5.02 -10.06
N GLY A 136 -6.48 -6.28 -9.76
CA GLY A 136 -5.14 -6.83 -9.66
C GLY A 136 -4.36 -6.90 -10.97
N TYR A 137 -5.02 -7.02 -12.14
CA TYR A 137 -4.32 -7.03 -13.44
C TYR A 137 -4.47 -5.74 -14.25
N GLU A 138 -5.38 -4.87 -13.87
CA GLU A 138 -5.68 -3.64 -14.60
C GLU A 138 -4.49 -2.68 -14.58
N LEU A 139 -4.07 -2.15 -15.75
CA LEU A 139 -2.95 -1.20 -15.88
C LEU A 139 -3.33 0.19 -15.35
N ARG A 140 -3.75 0.19 -14.07
CA ARG A 140 -4.13 1.39 -13.31
C ARG A 140 -3.53 1.32 -11.91
N MET A 141 -3.54 2.43 -11.22
CA MET A 141 -2.92 2.61 -9.90
C MET A 141 -3.60 1.84 -8.75
N TYR A 142 -4.71 1.14 -8.99
CA TYR A 142 -5.55 0.58 -7.93
C TYR A 142 -4.85 -0.50 -7.10
N SER A 143 -4.14 -1.44 -7.74
CA SER A 143 -3.41 -2.50 -7.02
C SER A 143 -2.26 -1.95 -6.18
N LEU A 144 -1.55 -0.92 -6.68
CA LEU A 144 -0.53 -0.22 -5.90
C LEU A 144 -1.15 0.54 -4.72
N ALA A 145 -2.28 1.22 -4.93
CA ALA A 145 -2.99 1.92 -3.86
C ALA A 145 -3.46 0.94 -2.78
N MET A 146 -4.03 -0.22 -3.15
CA MET A 146 -4.40 -1.27 -2.19
C MET A 146 -3.19 -1.75 -1.38
N LEU A 147 -2.05 -1.99 -2.03
CA LEU A 147 -0.81 -2.39 -1.37
C LEU A 147 -0.37 -1.35 -0.34
N LEU A 148 -0.31 -0.07 -0.74
CA LEU A 148 0.13 1.01 0.14
C LEU A 148 -0.83 1.23 1.32
N VAL A 149 -2.14 1.13 1.11
CA VAL A 149 -3.15 1.25 2.17
C VAL A 149 -3.00 0.13 3.19
N VAL A 150 -2.90 -1.12 2.74
CA VAL A 150 -2.76 -2.28 3.65
C VAL A 150 -1.41 -2.24 4.37
N PHE A 151 -0.34 -1.89 3.66
CA PHE A 151 0.99 -1.76 4.25
C PHE A 151 1.06 -0.60 5.24
N GLY A 152 0.47 0.55 4.92
CA GLY A 152 0.38 1.70 5.81
C GLY A 152 -0.40 1.38 7.09
N THR A 153 -1.53 0.66 6.97
CA THR A 153 -2.29 0.18 8.14
C THR A 153 -1.44 -0.74 9.02
N TYR A 154 -0.72 -1.68 8.40
CA TYR A 154 0.21 -2.56 9.12
C TYR A 154 1.33 -1.76 9.81
N ALA A 155 1.93 -0.81 9.11
CA ALA A 155 2.99 0.05 9.64
C ALA A 155 2.50 0.91 10.82
N LEU A 156 1.29 1.48 10.73
CA LEU A 156 0.65 2.22 11.80
C LEU A 156 0.49 1.37 13.07
N LEU A 157 -0.06 0.17 12.93
CA LEU A 157 -0.29 -0.73 14.06
C LEU A 157 1.03 -1.23 14.68
N ARG A 158 2.08 -1.35 13.88
CA ARG A 158 3.44 -1.63 14.38
C ARG A 158 4.02 -0.43 15.13
N ALA A 159 3.84 0.76 14.61
CA ALA A 159 4.34 1.99 15.19
C ALA A 159 3.62 2.38 16.50
N THR A 160 2.32 2.05 16.61
CA THR A 160 1.55 2.25 17.86
C THR A 160 1.83 1.19 18.93
N GLY A 161 2.56 0.12 18.60
CA GLY A 161 2.74 -1.02 19.51
C GLY A 161 1.51 -1.92 19.65
N SER A 162 0.44 -1.66 18.88
CA SER A 162 -0.76 -2.49 18.87
C SER A 162 -0.49 -3.91 18.35
N ILE A 163 0.57 -4.08 17.56
CA ILE A 163 1.09 -5.38 17.13
C ILE A 163 2.48 -5.56 17.73
N PRO A 164 2.71 -6.51 18.64
CA PRO A 164 4.01 -6.73 19.26
C PRO A 164 5.08 -7.13 18.25
N ALA A 165 6.31 -6.68 18.49
CA ALA A 165 7.47 -7.15 17.74
C ALA A 165 7.66 -8.64 18.01
N HIS A 166 7.82 -9.44 16.96
CA HIS A 166 7.81 -10.91 17.02
C HIS A 166 9.08 -11.52 17.63
N THR A 167 9.90 -10.74 18.35
CA THR A 167 11.16 -11.15 18.94
C THR A 167 11.13 -10.90 20.46
N GLN A 168 10.35 -11.70 21.19
CA GLN A 168 10.59 -11.91 22.60
C GLN A 168 10.86 -13.38 22.82
N SER A 169 12.12 -13.78 22.66
CA SER A 169 12.68 -14.87 23.43
C SER A 169 12.91 -14.29 24.83
N SER A 170 12.25 -14.89 25.79
CA SER A 170 12.30 -14.56 27.21
C SER A 170 13.65 -14.90 27.84
N THR A 171 14.69 -14.15 27.54
CA THR A 171 15.96 -14.10 28.29
C THR A 171 16.79 -12.96 27.70
N ALA A 172 16.73 -11.77 28.29
CA ALA A 172 17.85 -10.81 28.28
C ALA A 172 17.50 -9.51 29.00
N SER A 173 18.25 -9.23 29.99
CA SER A 173 18.68 -8.01 30.66
C SER A 173 18.72 -6.73 29.79
N ASP A 174 18.57 -5.60 30.42
CA ASP A 174 18.76 -4.14 30.20
C ASP A 174 19.21 -3.57 28.82
N THR A 175 19.89 -4.34 27.98
CA THR A 175 20.23 -3.94 26.59
C THR A 175 19.04 -3.98 25.61
N THR A 176 17.91 -4.54 26.02
CA THR A 176 16.75 -4.78 25.16
C THR A 176 15.84 -3.55 25.06
N GLU A 177 15.87 -2.63 26.04
CA GLU A 177 15.03 -1.41 25.99
C GLU A 177 15.49 -0.46 24.89
N SER A 178 16.78 -0.26 24.72
CA SER A 178 17.35 0.62 23.67
C SER A 178 17.03 0.12 22.26
N LEU A 179 17.08 -1.21 22.02
CA LEU A 179 16.75 -1.81 20.72
C LEU A 179 15.25 -1.77 20.41
N SER A 180 14.38 -1.84 21.42
CA SER A 180 12.93 -1.76 21.23
C SER A 180 12.49 -0.34 20.82
N HIS A 181 13.09 0.69 21.43
CA HIS A 181 12.84 2.10 21.06
C HIS A 181 13.27 2.39 19.62
N HIS A 182 14.42 1.89 19.18
CA HIS A 182 14.92 2.09 17.82
C HIS A 182 14.02 1.44 16.76
N HIS A 183 13.47 0.27 17.06
CA HIS A 183 12.52 -0.45 16.18
C HIS A 183 11.18 0.30 16.02
N ILE A 184 10.66 0.92 17.06
CA ILE A 184 9.40 1.68 16.99
C ILE A 184 9.58 2.92 16.13
N HIS A 185 10.69 3.65 16.26
CA HIS A 185 10.97 4.82 15.43
C HIS A 185 11.07 4.49 13.94
N GLY A 186 11.61 3.33 13.58
CA GLY A 186 11.65 2.86 12.18
C GLY A 186 10.25 2.73 11.55
N TRP A 187 9.27 2.21 12.29
CA TRP A 187 7.90 2.05 11.78
C TRP A 187 7.17 3.38 11.60
N HIS A 188 7.49 4.42 12.38
CA HIS A 188 6.96 5.76 12.18
C HIS A 188 7.43 6.35 10.83
N ALA A 189 8.72 6.19 10.51
CA ALA A 189 9.27 6.63 9.22
C ALA A 189 8.68 5.85 8.04
N VAL A 190 8.54 4.53 8.18
CA VAL A 190 7.87 3.67 7.17
C VAL A 190 6.43 4.12 6.94
N TYR A 191 5.68 4.41 8.01
CA TYR A 191 4.31 4.90 7.89
C TYR A 191 4.25 6.26 7.19
N ALA A 192 5.08 7.24 7.60
CA ALA A 192 5.13 8.55 6.95
C ALA A 192 5.42 8.45 5.45
N LEU A 193 6.39 7.62 5.07
CA LEU A 193 6.70 7.37 3.68
C LEU A 193 5.52 6.73 2.93
N THR A 194 4.84 5.77 3.55
CA THR A 194 3.70 5.08 2.94
C THR A 194 2.53 6.02 2.72
N VAL A 195 2.26 6.94 3.65
CA VAL A 195 1.24 8.00 3.49
C VAL A 195 1.57 8.87 2.28
N ALA A 196 2.81 9.35 2.18
CA ALA A 196 3.24 10.18 1.05
C ALA A 196 3.13 9.42 -0.29
N LEU A 197 3.63 8.17 -0.36
CA LEU A 197 3.54 7.34 -1.56
C LEU A 197 2.09 7.03 -1.95
N GLY A 198 1.20 6.83 -0.97
CA GLY A 198 -0.23 6.68 -1.21
C GLY A 198 -0.82 7.89 -1.90
N MET A 199 -0.51 9.09 -1.41
CA MET A 199 -0.93 10.36 -2.01
C MET A 199 -0.34 10.58 -3.41
N TYR A 200 0.89 10.13 -3.66
CA TYR A 200 1.51 10.14 -4.99
C TYR A 200 0.94 9.07 -5.94
N THR A 201 0.14 8.13 -5.42
CA THR A 201 -0.48 7.05 -6.22
C THR A 201 -1.94 7.37 -6.54
N LEU A 202 -2.74 7.70 -5.54
CA LEU A 202 -4.19 7.92 -5.68
C LEU A 202 -4.70 8.81 -4.54
N TYR A 203 -5.34 9.95 -4.86
CA TYR A 203 -5.86 10.89 -3.85
C TYR A 203 -6.89 10.28 -2.90
N LEU A 204 -7.66 9.29 -3.36
CA LEU A 204 -8.62 8.57 -2.51
C LEU A 204 -7.98 7.86 -1.31
N THR A 205 -6.66 7.61 -1.32
CA THR A 205 -5.96 7.08 -0.16
C THR A 205 -6.01 8.05 1.03
N ALA A 206 -6.22 9.36 0.79
CA ALA A 206 -6.42 10.35 1.84
C ALA A 206 -7.55 9.98 2.80
N LEU A 207 -8.64 9.36 2.30
CA LEU A 207 -9.76 8.91 3.13
C LEU A 207 -9.32 7.88 4.17
N VAL A 208 -8.40 6.98 3.79
CA VAL A 208 -7.84 5.99 4.71
C VAL A 208 -6.93 6.67 5.74
N TRP A 209 -6.10 7.61 5.30
CA TRP A 209 -5.22 8.35 6.22
C TRP A 209 -6.02 9.18 7.22
N ILE A 210 -7.13 9.77 6.81
CA ILE A 210 -8.08 10.45 7.71
C ILE A 210 -8.66 9.46 8.72
N THR A 211 -9.10 8.26 8.30
CA THR A 211 -9.60 7.25 9.23
C THR A 211 -8.54 6.79 10.22
N HIS A 212 -7.27 6.73 9.84
CA HIS A 212 -6.16 6.45 10.76
C HIS A 212 -5.99 7.55 11.80
N VAL A 213 -6.09 8.84 11.40
CA VAL A 213 -6.05 9.97 12.35
C VAL A 213 -7.20 9.90 13.33
N LEU A 214 -8.42 9.66 12.83
CA LEU A 214 -9.61 9.53 13.67
C LEU A 214 -9.48 8.35 14.66
N TRP A 215 -8.97 7.22 14.20
CA TRP A 215 -8.72 6.06 15.05
C TRP A 215 -7.69 6.36 16.15
N LEU A 216 -6.58 6.99 15.82
CA LEU A 216 -5.57 7.44 16.80
C LEU A 216 -6.17 8.39 17.83
N PHE A 217 -7.00 9.32 17.38
CA PHE A 217 -7.68 10.26 18.26
C PHE A 217 -8.64 9.54 19.23
N ILE A 218 -9.48 8.63 18.71
CA ILE A 218 -10.42 7.86 19.53
C ILE A 218 -9.69 7.00 20.57
N CYS A 219 -8.62 6.31 20.17
CA CYS A 219 -7.80 5.52 21.11
C CYS A 219 -7.22 6.40 22.22
N SER A 220 -6.62 7.53 21.85
CA SER A 220 -6.05 8.48 22.78
C SER A 220 -7.09 9.09 23.74
N TRP A 221 -8.29 9.31 23.25
CA TRP A 221 -9.42 9.82 24.05
C TRP A 221 -9.87 8.81 25.10
N LYS A 222 -9.96 7.54 24.77
CA LYS A 222 -10.35 6.46 25.70
C LYS A 222 -9.34 6.27 26.82
N ASP A 223 -8.04 6.41 26.53
CA ASP A 223 -6.96 6.20 27.49
C ASP A 223 -6.81 7.35 28.50
N SER A 224 -7.49 8.49 28.27
CA SER A 224 -7.39 9.65 29.12
C SER A 224 -8.52 9.71 30.15
N HIS A 225 -8.33 9.10 31.34
CA HIS A 225 -9.27 9.16 32.47
C HIS A 225 -9.16 10.44 33.33
N GLU A 226 -8.42 11.45 32.93
CA GLU A 226 -8.21 12.67 33.72
C GLU A 226 -9.33 13.72 33.58
N SER A 227 -9.62 14.43 34.66
CA SER A 227 -10.77 15.35 34.80
C SER A 227 -10.65 16.67 34.05
N THR A 228 -9.44 17.10 33.62
CA THR A 228 -9.22 18.40 32.97
C THR A 228 -8.98 18.24 31.48
N VAL A 229 -9.71 18.99 30.64
CA VAL A 229 -9.60 18.96 29.17
C VAL A 229 -8.17 19.25 28.69
N VAL A 230 -7.48 20.20 29.32
CA VAL A 230 -6.12 20.59 28.94
C VAL A 230 -5.11 19.47 29.23
N SER A 231 -5.23 18.78 30.36
CA SER A 231 -4.36 17.63 30.69
C SER A 231 -4.64 16.43 29.78
N ARG A 232 -5.90 16.22 29.39
CA ARG A 232 -6.30 15.24 28.36
C ARG A 232 -5.65 15.55 27.00
N LEU A 233 -5.75 16.79 26.54
CA LEU A 233 -5.13 17.21 25.28
C LEU A 233 -3.61 17.04 25.29
N ARG A 234 -2.95 17.38 26.40
CA ARG A 234 -1.49 17.24 26.55
C ARG A 234 -1.02 15.79 26.60
N LYS A 235 -1.84 14.88 27.15
CA LYS A 235 -1.55 13.43 27.22
C LYS A 235 -2.03 12.67 25.99
N LEU A 236 -2.81 13.27 25.09
CA LEU A 236 -3.26 12.63 23.86
C LEU A 236 -2.04 12.15 23.06
N SER A 237 -1.86 10.84 23.01
CA SER A 237 -0.82 10.21 22.21
C SER A 237 -0.93 10.62 20.73
N ALA A 238 -2.11 11.07 20.28
CA ALA A 238 -2.36 11.62 18.97
C ALA A 238 -1.40 12.77 18.61
N PHE A 239 -1.01 13.64 19.56
CA PHE A 239 -0.04 14.72 19.30
C PHE A 239 1.35 14.22 18.91
N ARG A 240 1.72 13.00 19.33
CA ARG A 240 2.98 12.36 18.93
C ARG A 240 3.02 12.01 17.44
N TRP A 241 1.86 11.98 16.77
CA TRP A 241 1.71 11.66 15.36
C TRP A 241 1.78 12.91 14.46
N ILE A 242 1.63 14.11 15.02
CA ILE A 242 1.73 15.36 14.24
C ILE A 242 3.04 15.45 13.46
N PRO A 243 4.23 15.20 14.05
CA PRO A 243 5.50 15.25 13.30
C PRO A 243 5.53 14.26 12.15
N ILE A 244 4.89 13.09 12.31
CA ILE A 244 4.87 12.01 11.29
C ILE A 244 4.05 12.45 10.08
N TYR A 245 2.85 12.99 10.31
CA TYR A 245 2.03 13.55 9.23
C TYR A 245 2.68 14.79 8.61
N PHE A 246 3.37 15.61 9.41
CA PHE A 246 4.13 16.75 8.91
C PHE A 246 5.25 16.31 7.96
N VAL A 247 5.99 15.26 8.29
CA VAL A 247 6.98 14.65 7.39
C VAL A 247 6.32 14.15 6.11
N SER A 248 5.16 13.49 6.20
CA SER A 248 4.42 13.05 5.01
C SER A 248 4.01 14.20 4.11
N ILE A 249 3.58 15.33 4.69
CA ILE A 249 3.24 16.55 3.96
C ILE A 249 4.48 17.16 3.30
N ILE A 250 5.63 17.22 4.01
CA ILE A 250 6.89 17.71 3.44
C ILE A 250 7.30 16.84 2.25
N LEU A 251 7.22 15.52 2.36
CA LEU A 251 7.53 14.62 1.26
C LEU A 251 6.58 14.81 0.07
N TYR A 252 5.35 15.23 0.31
CA TYR A 252 4.35 15.48 -0.72
C TYR A 252 4.39 16.92 -1.28
N LEU A 253 5.10 17.84 -0.62
CA LEU A 253 5.16 19.27 -0.95
C LEU A 253 5.46 19.56 -2.44
N PRO A 254 6.37 18.83 -3.12
CA PRO A 254 6.66 19.08 -4.53
C PRO A 254 5.45 18.92 -5.46
N TRP A 255 4.43 18.15 -5.06
CA TRP A 255 3.24 17.87 -5.87
C TRP A 255 2.03 18.75 -5.49
N ILE A 256 2.07 19.47 -4.38
CA ILE A 256 0.98 20.31 -3.89
C ILE A 256 0.53 21.35 -4.93
N PRO A 257 1.42 22.07 -5.67
CA PRO A 257 0.98 23.01 -6.71
C PRO A 257 0.14 22.33 -7.80
N SER A 258 0.52 21.12 -8.23
CA SER A 258 -0.24 20.34 -9.20
C SER A 258 -1.60 19.93 -8.68
N LEU A 259 -1.69 19.52 -7.40
CA LEU A 259 -2.96 19.18 -6.77
C LEU A 259 -3.94 20.36 -6.79
N PHE A 260 -3.49 21.55 -6.40
CA PHE A 260 -4.34 22.76 -6.45
C PHE A 260 -4.72 23.14 -7.88
N GLY A 261 -3.80 23.02 -8.83
CA GLY A 261 -4.10 23.22 -10.25
C GLY A 261 -5.19 22.28 -10.77
N GLN A 262 -5.13 21.00 -10.40
CA GLN A 262 -6.12 19.98 -10.76
C GLN A 262 -7.50 20.23 -10.14
N MET A 263 -7.55 20.75 -8.91
CA MET A 263 -8.82 21.10 -8.24
C MET A 263 -9.49 22.33 -8.88
N GLY A 264 -8.70 23.28 -9.40
CA GLY A 264 -9.21 24.50 -10.05
C GLY A 264 -9.71 24.30 -11.47
N HIS A 265 -9.29 23.24 -12.16
CA HIS A 265 -9.63 22.96 -13.55
C HIS A 265 -10.12 21.51 -13.73
N PRO A 266 -11.39 21.19 -13.42
CA PRO A 266 -11.96 19.86 -13.61
C PRO A 266 -12.18 19.50 -15.09
N VAL A 267 -11.40 20.07 -16.01
CA VAL A 267 -11.52 19.85 -17.46
C VAL A 267 -10.68 18.63 -17.83
N LEU A 268 -11.27 17.74 -18.63
CA LEU A 268 -10.57 16.64 -19.31
C LEU A 268 -9.27 17.16 -19.95
N PRO A 269 -8.12 16.51 -19.69
CA PRO A 269 -6.83 16.95 -20.20
C PRO A 269 -6.87 17.08 -21.72
N PRO A 270 -6.09 18.00 -22.32
CA PRO A 270 -6.05 18.24 -23.76
C PRO A 270 -5.82 16.96 -24.59
N VAL A 271 -5.09 16.01 -24.04
CA VAL A 271 -4.83 14.69 -24.66
C VAL A 271 -6.12 13.88 -24.86
N ARG A 272 -7.09 13.98 -23.97
CA ARG A 272 -8.42 13.35 -24.16
C ARG A 272 -9.24 13.98 -25.26
N ARG A 273 -9.03 15.27 -25.58
CA ARG A 273 -9.72 15.96 -26.69
C ARG A 273 -9.15 15.63 -28.06
N SER A 274 -7.86 15.26 -28.16
CA SER A 274 -7.17 15.00 -29.42
C SER A 274 -7.10 13.51 -29.81
N MET A 275 -7.61 12.61 -28.98
CA MET A 275 -7.65 11.17 -29.29
C MET A 275 -8.75 10.87 -30.30
N ASN A 276 -8.52 11.19 -31.57
CA ASN A 276 -9.18 10.47 -32.68
C ASN A 276 -8.63 9.06 -32.72
N MET A 277 -9.50 8.07 -32.85
CA MET A 277 -9.19 6.62 -32.86
C MET A 277 -8.10 6.24 -33.88
N THR A 278 -7.91 7.03 -34.92
CA THR A 278 -6.84 6.88 -35.93
C THR A 278 -5.44 7.23 -35.42
N GLY A 279 -5.30 8.10 -34.43
CA GLY A 279 -4.01 8.45 -33.83
C GLY A 279 -3.44 7.39 -32.87
N LEU A 280 -4.30 6.53 -32.34
CA LEU A 280 -3.90 5.43 -31.47
C LEU A 280 -3.28 4.25 -32.23
N ALA A 281 -3.79 3.94 -33.43
CA ALA A 281 -3.23 2.87 -34.27
C ALA A 281 -1.78 3.18 -34.68
N ASN A 282 -1.47 4.43 -35.01
CA ASN A 282 -0.13 4.85 -35.46
C ASN A 282 0.89 5.04 -34.33
N ALA A 283 0.52 4.91 -33.07
CA ALA A 283 1.43 5.00 -31.93
C ALA A 283 2.01 3.65 -31.50
N PHE A 284 1.54 2.56 -32.11
CA PHE A 284 1.96 1.18 -31.81
C PHE A 284 2.62 0.47 -33.01
N ASP A 285 2.73 1.13 -34.16
CA ASP A 285 3.61 0.77 -35.29
C ASP A 285 4.96 1.52 -35.15
#